data_2f57865283bb9d90ad2b956aed4fcf42
#
_entry.id   2f57865283bb9d90ad2b956aed4fcf42
#
_cell.length_a   1.000
_cell.length_b   1.000
_cell.length_c   1.000
_cell.angle_alpha   90.00
_cell.angle_beta   90.00
_cell.angle_gamma   90.00
#
_symmetry.space_group_name_H-M   'P 1'
#
loop_
_entity.id
_entity.type
_entity.pdbx_description
1 polymer ?
#
loop_
_entity_poly.entity_id
_entity_poly.type
_entity_poly.pdbx_seq_one_letter_code
_entity_poly.pdbx_strand_id
1 'polypeptide(L)'
;MKIYFAVGLGGVIGSSLRYLISLLFWSGSFPSFPTATLVVNLSGAFLLTFILFHPYTKFKLNPTIRAALTTGIIGSYTTFSTITLEVIMLARENISLMIVYLLMTIFGGLLCSFVGYKTARKIAKGGIVK
;
A
#
# COMPACT_ATOMS: atom_id res chain seq x y z
N MET A 1 24.95 7.45 0.02
CA MET A 1 24.62 7.39 -1.43
C MET A 1 23.88 6.12 -1.85
N LYS A 2 24.34 4.92 -1.48
CA LYS A 2 23.67 3.63 -1.86
C LYS A 2 22.19 3.52 -1.47
N ILE A 3 21.79 4.03 -0.30
CA ILE A 3 20.41 3.95 0.18
C ILE A 3 19.46 4.81 -0.67
N TYR A 4 19.85 6.02 -1.04
CA TYR A 4 19.02 6.91 -1.88
C TYR A 4 18.78 6.33 -3.27
N PHE A 5 19.84 5.75 -3.86
CA PHE A 5 19.73 5.06 -5.14
C PHE A 5 18.82 3.84 -5.08
N ALA A 6 18.94 3.03 -4.01
CA ALA A 6 18.11 1.85 -3.80
C ALA A 6 16.62 2.24 -3.57
N VAL A 7 16.36 3.32 -2.82
CA VAL A 7 15.00 3.85 -2.63
C VAL A 7 14.43 4.40 -3.95
N GLY A 8 15.25 5.10 -4.75
CA GLY A 8 14.84 5.60 -6.06
C GLY A 8 14.45 4.48 -7.03
N LEU A 9 15.27 3.42 -7.13
CA LEU A 9 14.93 2.22 -7.92
C LEU A 9 13.66 1.54 -7.41
N GLY A 10 13.52 1.41 -6.08
CA GLY A 10 12.29 0.92 -5.47
C GLY A 10 11.08 1.78 -5.85
N GLY A 11 11.26 3.09 -5.90
CA GLY A 11 10.22 4.04 -6.31
C GLY A 11 9.74 3.83 -7.74
N VAL A 12 10.66 3.60 -8.68
CA VAL A 12 10.32 3.25 -10.07
C VAL A 12 9.47 1.98 -10.11
N ILE A 13 9.89 0.93 -9.40
CA ILE A 13 9.15 -0.34 -9.35
C ILE A 13 7.75 -0.13 -8.75
N GLY A 14 7.66 0.56 -7.60
CA GLY A 14 6.39 0.78 -6.91
C GLY A 14 5.38 1.58 -7.74
N SER A 15 5.82 2.68 -8.36
CA SER A 15 4.97 3.50 -9.23
C SER A 15 4.53 2.75 -10.50
N SER A 16 5.41 1.92 -11.09
CA SER A 16 5.08 1.08 -12.24
C SER A 16 4.01 0.03 -11.88
N LEU A 17 4.15 -0.65 -10.73
CA LEU A 17 3.16 -1.61 -10.24
C LEU A 17 1.80 -0.95 -9.99
N ARG A 18 1.79 0.24 -9.38
CA ARG A 18 0.55 1.03 -9.20
C ARG A 18 -0.10 1.34 -10.54
N TYR A 19 0.68 1.79 -11.52
CA TYR A 19 0.17 2.09 -12.85
C TYR A 19 -0.44 0.85 -13.53
N LEU A 20 0.23 -0.30 -13.47
CA LEU A 20 -0.28 -1.55 -14.02
C LEU A 20 -1.63 -1.94 -13.37
N ILE A 21 -1.74 -1.82 -12.03
CA ILE A 21 -3.00 -2.09 -11.35
C ILE A 21 -4.09 -1.10 -11.79
N SER A 22 -3.75 0.19 -11.95
CA SER A 22 -4.73 1.17 -12.43
C SER A 22 -5.27 0.83 -13.83
N LEU A 23 -4.45 0.26 -14.70
CA LEU A 23 -4.88 -0.21 -16.02
C LEU A 23 -5.84 -1.42 -15.93
N LEU A 24 -5.60 -2.35 -15.00
CA LEU A 24 -6.46 -3.53 -14.82
C LEU A 24 -7.88 -3.17 -14.36
N PHE A 25 -8.02 -2.09 -13.60
CA PHE A 25 -9.31 -1.61 -13.08
C PHE A 25 -9.90 -0.46 -13.91
N TRP A 26 -9.32 -0.16 -15.07
CA TRP A 26 -9.83 0.89 -15.94
C TRP A 26 -11.18 0.48 -16.58
N SER A 27 -12.26 1.15 -16.18
CA SER A 27 -13.62 0.85 -16.66
C SER A 27 -14.08 1.72 -17.84
N GLY A 28 -13.23 2.63 -18.32
CA GLY A 28 -13.55 3.52 -19.44
C GLY A 28 -14.60 4.60 -19.16
N SER A 29 -15.28 4.56 -18.01
CA SER A 29 -16.29 5.54 -17.61
C SER A 29 -15.91 6.24 -16.32
N PHE A 30 -15.99 7.55 -16.32
CA PHE A 30 -15.83 8.40 -15.13
C PHE A 30 -17.16 9.11 -14.86
N PRO A 31 -17.66 9.17 -13.60
CA PRO A 31 -17.04 8.73 -12.35
C PRO A 31 -17.42 7.29 -11.98
N SER A 32 -16.46 6.38 -11.99
CA SER A 32 -16.61 5.05 -11.40
C SER A 32 -16.00 5.02 -9.99
N PHE A 33 -16.44 4.05 -9.17
CA PHE A 33 -15.83 3.85 -7.84
C PHE A 33 -14.32 3.60 -7.97
N PRO A 34 -13.45 4.29 -7.19
CA PRO A 34 -11.99 4.24 -7.35
C PRO A 34 -11.36 2.93 -6.84
N THR A 35 -11.73 1.82 -7.46
CA THR A 35 -11.34 0.47 -7.03
C THR A 35 -9.84 0.26 -7.09
N ALA A 36 -9.18 0.76 -8.14
CA ALA A 36 -7.73 0.62 -8.30
C ALA A 36 -6.96 1.25 -7.14
N THR A 37 -7.28 2.49 -6.81
CA THR A 37 -6.63 3.23 -5.71
C THR A 37 -6.90 2.57 -4.37
N LEU A 38 -8.13 2.09 -4.15
CA LEU A 38 -8.50 1.37 -2.94
C LEU A 38 -7.65 0.10 -2.79
N VAL A 39 -7.60 -0.76 -3.81
CA VAL A 39 -6.83 -2.01 -3.81
C VAL A 39 -5.34 -1.75 -3.55
N VAL A 40 -4.76 -0.77 -4.24
CA VAL A 40 -3.36 -0.39 -4.09
C VAL A 40 -3.04 0.05 -2.66
N ASN A 41 -3.88 0.90 -2.07
CA ASN A 41 -3.63 1.41 -0.72
C ASN A 41 -3.89 0.36 0.37
N LEU A 42 -4.92 -0.48 0.24
CA LEU A 42 -5.21 -1.55 1.19
C LEU A 42 -4.11 -2.63 1.16
N SER A 43 -3.71 -3.08 -0.04
CA SER A 43 -2.63 -4.05 -0.18
C SER A 43 -1.28 -3.47 0.27
N GLY A 44 -1.00 -2.21 -0.02
CA GLY A 44 0.18 -1.51 0.45
C GLY A 44 0.24 -1.39 1.98
N ALA A 45 -0.88 -1.09 2.64
CA ALA A 45 -0.99 -1.03 4.10
C ALA A 45 -0.70 -2.40 4.76
N PHE A 46 -1.24 -3.48 4.17
CA PHE A 46 -0.92 -4.86 4.59
C PHE A 46 0.57 -5.17 4.42
N LEU A 47 1.12 -4.96 3.21
CA LEU A 47 2.51 -5.28 2.89
C LEU A 47 3.50 -4.49 3.73
N LEU A 48 3.24 -3.21 3.96
CA LEU A 48 4.10 -2.36 4.78
C LEU A 48 4.22 -2.89 6.21
N THR A 49 3.09 -3.13 6.85
CA THR A 49 3.07 -3.65 8.23
C THR A 49 3.62 -5.06 8.31
N PHE A 50 3.31 -5.92 7.35
CA PHE A 50 3.89 -7.26 7.27
C PHE A 50 5.41 -7.21 7.20
N ILE A 51 5.99 -6.41 6.29
CA ILE A 51 7.45 -6.27 6.14
C ILE A 51 8.09 -5.67 7.39
N LEU A 52 7.50 -4.63 7.98
CA LEU A 52 8.06 -3.97 9.16
C LEU A 52 8.12 -4.88 10.39
N PHE A 53 7.16 -5.76 10.57
CA PHE A 53 7.04 -6.62 11.75
C PHE A 53 7.50 -8.07 11.52
N HIS A 54 7.81 -8.45 10.29
CA HIS A 54 8.34 -9.78 10.00
C HIS A 54 9.77 -9.93 10.55
N PRO A 55 10.10 -11.01 11.29
CA PRO A 55 11.39 -11.14 12.01
C PRO A 55 12.60 -11.08 11.09
N TYR A 56 12.53 -11.73 9.93
CA TYR A 56 13.63 -11.72 8.97
C TYR A 56 13.94 -10.31 8.48
N THR A 57 12.92 -9.55 8.08
CA THR A 57 13.09 -8.18 7.58
C THR A 57 13.54 -7.23 8.67
N LYS A 58 13.07 -7.45 9.91
CA LYS A 58 13.42 -6.61 11.05
C LYS A 58 14.89 -6.80 11.50
N PHE A 59 15.39 -8.03 11.52
CA PHE A 59 16.68 -8.37 12.15
C PHE A 59 17.77 -8.83 11.19
N LYS A 60 17.42 -9.35 9.99
CA LYS A 60 18.38 -9.94 9.05
C LYS A 60 18.54 -9.16 7.75
N LEU A 61 17.59 -8.32 7.34
CA LEU A 61 17.74 -7.53 6.13
C LEU A 61 18.67 -6.33 6.32
N ASN A 62 19.52 -6.12 5.32
CA ASN A 62 20.33 -4.91 5.22
C ASN A 62 19.42 -3.66 5.25
N PRO A 63 19.77 -2.61 6.06
CA PRO A 63 18.99 -1.38 6.14
C PRO A 63 18.67 -0.73 4.79
N THR A 64 19.58 -0.81 3.83
CA THR A 64 19.38 -0.27 2.46
C THR A 64 18.26 -1.01 1.72
N ILE A 65 18.26 -2.35 1.78
CA ILE A 65 17.22 -3.17 1.15
C ILE A 65 15.87 -2.94 1.84
N ARG A 66 15.87 -2.86 3.16
CA ARG A 66 14.66 -2.56 3.92
C ARG A 66 14.06 -1.21 3.52
N ALA A 67 14.88 -0.16 3.42
CA ALA A 67 14.44 1.16 2.98
C ALA A 67 13.93 1.15 1.52
N ALA A 68 14.60 0.43 0.62
CA ALA A 68 14.15 0.27 -0.75
C ALA A 68 12.78 -0.40 -0.84
N LEU A 69 12.52 -1.43 -0.03
CA LEU A 69 11.22 -2.12 0.02
C LEU A 69 10.12 -1.23 0.62
N THR A 70 10.36 -0.66 1.82
CA THR A 70 9.31 0.05 2.56
C THR A 70 9.05 1.45 2.01
N THR A 71 10.10 2.26 1.89
CA THR A 71 10.00 3.65 1.43
C THR A 71 9.99 3.74 -0.09
N GLY A 72 10.85 2.96 -0.78
CA GLY A 72 10.93 2.96 -2.24
C GLY A 72 9.68 2.31 -2.83
N ILE A 73 9.57 0.99 -2.76
CA ILE A 73 8.52 0.24 -3.45
C ILE A 73 7.14 0.57 -2.86
N ILE A 74 6.91 0.31 -1.59
CA ILE A 74 5.57 0.45 -1.00
C ILE A 74 5.16 1.93 -0.89
N GLY A 75 6.09 2.82 -0.54
CA GLY A 75 5.83 4.26 -0.47
C GLY A 75 5.43 4.87 -1.81
N SER A 76 5.98 4.37 -2.94
CA SER A 76 5.60 4.82 -4.28
C SER A 76 4.43 4.04 -4.89
N TYR A 77 4.20 2.81 -4.41
CA TYR A 77 3.05 2.00 -4.78
C TYR A 77 1.75 2.59 -4.24
N THR A 78 1.71 2.97 -2.96
CA THR A 78 0.56 3.65 -2.33
C THR A 78 0.47 5.12 -2.74
N THR A 79 -0.70 5.72 -2.62
CA THR A 79 -0.92 7.12 -2.99
C THR A 79 -1.96 7.80 -2.10
N PHE A 80 -1.63 8.97 -1.59
CA PHE A 80 -2.56 9.84 -0.90
C PHE A 80 -3.12 10.93 -1.83
N SER A 81 -2.29 11.43 -2.75
CA SER A 81 -2.70 12.48 -3.69
C SER A 81 -3.84 12.05 -4.60
N THR A 82 -3.81 10.80 -5.08
CA THR A 82 -4.90 10.25 -5.90
C THR A 82 -6.20 10.12 -5.09
N ILE A 83 -6.13 9.66 -3.82
CA ILE A 83 -7.32 9.62 -2.94
C ILE A 83 -7.93 11.02 -2.84
N THR A 84 -7.13 12.05 -2.59
CA THR A 84 -7.62 13.41 -2.44
C THR A 84 -8.34 13.90 -3.69
N LEU A 85 -7.78 13.63 -4.87
CA LEU A 85 -8.40 13.99 -6.14
C LEU A 85 -9.74 13.24 -6.35
N GLU A 86 -9.75 11.94 -6.12
CA GLU A 86 -10.93 11.08 -6.27
C GLU A 86 -12.05 11.47 -5.29
N VAL A 87 -11.71 11.82 -4.05
CA VAL A 87 -12.66 12.33 -3.06
C VAL A 87 -13.31 13.63 -3.54
N ILE A 88 -12.53 14.58 -4.08
CA ILE A 88 -13.08 15.85 -4.61
C ILE A 88 -14.01 15.58 -5.80
N MET A 89 -13.64 14.67 -6.69
CA MET A 89 -14.46 14.30 -7.84
C MET A 89 -15.77 13.62 -7.42
N LEU A 90 -15.68 12.62 -6.53
CA LEU A 90 -16.86 11.92 -6.01
C LEU A 90 -17.78 12.86 -5.20
N ALA A 91 -17.22 13.82 -4.47
CA ALA A 91 -18.02 14.79 -3.71
C ALA A 91 -18.92 15.66 -4.61
N ARG A 92 -18.49 15.94 -5.83
CA ARG A 92 -19.26 16.70 -6.80
C ARG A 92 -20.38 15.89 -7.47
N GLU A 93 -20.18 14.60 -7.60
CA GLU A 93 -21.07 13.71 -8.35
C GLU A 93 -22.01 12.92 -7.43
N ASN A 94 -21.44 12.33 -6.37
CA ASN A 94 -22.18 11.47 -5.43
C ASN A 94 -21.52 11.46 -4.05
N ILE A 95 -22.04 12.28 -3.15
CA ILE A 95 -21.53 12.44 -1.80
C ILE A 95 -21.59 11.13 -0.96
N SER A 96 -22.62 10.31 -1.21
CA SER A 96 -22.75 9.01 -0.52
C SER A 96 -21.64 8.06 -0.94
N LEU A 97 -21.30 8.03 -2.22
CA LEU A 97 -20.22 7.21 -2.75
C LEU A 97 -18.85 7.68 -2.22
N MET A 98 -18.66 8.99 -2.14
CA MET A 98 -17.47 9.59 -1.51
C MET A 98 -17.30 9.15 -0.05
N ILE A 99 -18.39 9.20 0.74
CA ILE A 99 -18.35 8.79 2.16
C ILE A 99 -17.98 7.30 2.26
N VAL A 100 -18.61 6.44 1.47
CA VAL A 100 -18.31 5.00 1.44
C VAL A 100 -16.84 4.77 1.08
N TYR A 101 -16.33 5.46 0.07
CA TYR A 101 -14.92 5.36 -0.34
C TYR A 101 -13.96 5.76 0.76
N LEU A 102 -14.21 6.87 1.46
CA LEU A 102 -13.40 7.32 2.59
C LEU A 102 -13.42 6.32 3.74
N LEU A 103 -14.60 5.82 4.12
CA LEU A 103 -14.75 4.82 5.18
C LEU A 103 -14.02 3.53 4.82
N MET A 104 -14.16 3.03 3.60
CA MET A 104 -13.44 1.85 3.12
C MET A 104 -11.93 2.05 3.12
N THR A 105 -11.46 3.22 2.74
CA THR A 105 -10.02 3.55 2.73
C THR A 105 -9.45 3.58 4.14
N ILE A 106 -10.12 4.26 5.08
CA ILE A 106 -9.64 4.43 6.45
C ILE A 106 -9.73 3.10 7.22
N PHE A 107 -10.93 2.55 7.34
CA PHE A 107 -11.15 1.34 8.15
C PHE A 107 -10.57 0.10 7.48
N GLY A 108 -10.65 -0.01 6.16
CA GLY A 108 -10.01 -1.06 5.40
C GLY A 108 -8.50 -1.02 5.53
N GLY A 109 -7.88 0.17 5.45
CA GLY A 109 -6.46 0.36 5.67
C GLY A 109 -5.99 -0.05 7.05
N LEU A 110 -6.73 0.34 8.10
CA LEU A 110 -6.45 -0.09 9.48
C LEU A 110 -6.58 -1.60 9.65
N LEU A 111 -7.62 -2.21 9.08
CA LEU A 111 -7.83 -3.66 9.13
C LEU A 111 -6.71 -4.41 8.40
N CYS A 112 -6.36 -3.98 7.19
CA CYS A 112 -5.27 -4.58 6.40
C CYS A 112 -3.93 -4.46 7.13
N SER A 113 -3.63 -3.31 7.75
CA SER A 113 -2.44 -3.13 8.58
C SER A 113 -2.43 -4.07 9.78
N PHE A 114 -3.56 -4.22 10.47
CA PHE A 114 -3.70 -5.13 11.61
C PHE A 114 -3.50 -6.60 11.21
N VAL A 115 -4.08 -7.01 10.09
CA VAL A 115 -3.90 -8.37 9.54
C VAL A 115 -2.45 -8.61 9.15
N GLY A 116 -1.80 -7.64 8.49
CA GLY A 116 -0.38 -7.72 8.15
C GLY A 116 0.52 -7.88 9.38
N TYR A 117 0.25 -7.09 10.43
CA TYR A 117 0.95 -7.20 11.70
C TYR A 117 0.76 -8.57 12.38
N LYS A 118 -0.51 -9.05 12.48
CA LYS A 118 -0.79 -10.38 13.08
C LYS A 118 -0.13 -11.50 12.31
N THR A 119 -0.17 -11.47 10.99
CA THR A 119 0.42 -12.49 10.12
C THR A 119 1.94 -12.53 10.31
N ALA A 120 2.60 -11.37 10.31
CA ALA A 120 4.04 -11.28 10.56
C ALA A 120 4.44 -11.85 11.93
N ARG A 121 3.67 -11.55 12.97
CA ARG A 121 3.93 -12.06 14.32
C ARG A 121 3.64 -13.56 14.48
N LYS A 122 2.64 -14.09 13.77
CA LYS A 122 2.35 -15.53 13.79
C LYS A 122 3.52 -16.33 13.22
N ILE A 123 4.10 -15.87 12.11
CA ILE A 123 5.29 -16.48 11.49
C ILE A 123 6.48 -16.37 12.45
N ALA A 124 6.64 -15.22 13.14
CA ALA A 124 7.68 -15.04 14.15
C ALA A 124 7.62 -16.08 15.27
N LYS A 125 6.45 -16.37 15.77
CA LYS A 125 6.26 -17.36 16.86
C LYS A 125 6.46 -18.80 16.39
N GLY A 126 6.03 -19.12 15.15
CA GLY A 126 6.22 -20.45 14.59
C GLY A 126 7.66 -20.78 14.18
N GLY A 127 8.51 -19.76 13.93
CA GLY A 127 9.92 -19.94 13.59
C GLY A 127 10.87 -20.05 14.79
N ILE A 128 10.39 -19.82 16.01
CA ILE A 128 11.19 -19.91 17.25
C ILE A 128 11.21 -21.33 17.84
N VAL A 129 10.41 -22.24 17.25
CA VAL A 129 10.28 -23.64 17.70
C VAL A 129 11.18 -24.60 16.88
N LYS A 130 12.22 -24.08 16.21
CA LYS A 130 13.27 -24.92 15.60
C LYS A 130 14.65 -24.44 15.99
#